data_18b0d746c88bdd66809ac12630e730c1
#
_entry.id   18b0d746c88bdd66809ac12630e730c1
#
_cell.length_a   1.000
_cell.length_b   1.000
_cell.length_c   1.000
_cell.angle_alpha   90.00
_cell.angle_beta   90.00
_cell.angle_gamma   90.00
#
_symmetry.space_group_name_H-M   'P 1'
#
loop_
_entity.id
_entity.type
_entity.pdbx_description
1 polymer ?
#
loop_
_entity_poly.entity_id
_entity_poly.type
_entity_poly.pdbx_seq_one_letter_code
_entity_poly.pdbx_strand_id
1 'polypeptide(L)'
;GKLATPAIAFTEEHVEPYALTPSWTLQPEADYYEIEFGGMLYSTIRDSLLRFEDLKAETDYTFRLRAVNADGASPWAEAKVQTLSNPLEFAIPGIKAENTCKDQPGQGVNKFFDYDETSIWHTDWGGGAVPFTMEIDLGGINQLDKLHYLPREDGGNGTLLQGTISYSADRKAVVDSAFLGVV
;
A
#
# COMPACT_ATOMS: atom_id res chain seq x y z
N GLY A 1 20.55 -10.15 36.39
CA GLY A 1 19.18 -9.86 36.81
C GLY A 1 18.15 -10.29 35.77
N LYS A 2 16.91 -10.42 36.20
CA LYS A 2 15.80 -10.84 35.33
C LYS A 2 15.50 -9.78 34.30
N LEU A 3 15.53 -10.13 33.01
CA LEU A 3 15.22 -9.25 31.92
C LEU A 3 13.70 -9.04 31.74
N ALA A 4 13.29 -7.81 31.47
CA ALA A 4 11.91 -7.52 31.12
C ALA A 4 11.58 -7.99 29.70
N THR A 5 10.31 -8.33 29.46
CA THR A 5 9.82 -8.59 28.12
C THR A 5 10.00 -7.31 27.28
N PRO A 6 10.72 -7.36 26.15
CA PRO A 6 10.86 -6.18 25.30
C PRO A 6 9.53 -5.81 24.63
N ALA A 7 9.40 -4.57 24.20
CA ALA A 7 8.26 -4.10 23.40
C ALA A 7 8.70 -3.98 21.95
N ILE A 8 7.98 -4.63 21.04
CA ILE A 8 8.23 -4.55 19.60
C ILE A 8 7.45 -3.33 19.05
N ALA A 9 8.16 -2.45 18.34
CA ALA A 9 7.58 -1.27 17.70
C ALA A 9 7.84 -1.30 16.19
N PHE A 10 6.91 -0.70 15.44
CA PHE A 10 7.04 -0.44 14.02
C PHE A 10 6.72 1.03 13.79
N THR A 11 7.70 1.83 13.37
CA THR A 11 7.47 3.20 12.93
C THR A 11 6.87 3.18 11.52
N GLU A 12 6.27 4.28 11.09
CA GLU A 12 5.63 4.39 9.77
C GLU A 12 6.58 4.00 8.64
N GLU A 13 7.81 4.47 8.68
CA GLU A 13 8.86 4.17 7.70
C GLU A 13 9.33 2.70 7.71
N HIS A 14 9.08 1.97 8.80
CA HIS A 14 9.48 0.58 8.99
C HIS A 14 8.44 -0.43 8.54
N VAL A 15 7.29 0.02 8.06
CA VAL A 15 6.26 -0.80 7.44
C VAL A 15 6.22 -0.46 5.96
N GLU A 16 6.69 -1.37 5.13
CA GLU A 16 6.85 -1.21 3.69
C GLU A 16 6.06 -2.29 2.94
N PRO A 17 5.89 -2.21 1.62
CA PRO A 17 5.22 -3.27 0.87
C PRO A 17 5.96 -4.62 0.90
N TYR A 18 7.29 -4.61 0.89
CA TYR A 18 8.12 -5.82 0.77
C TYR A 18 9.14 -5.97 1.88
N ALA A 19 9.07 -5.15 2.91
CA ALA A 19 9.99 -5.19 4.04
C ALA A 19 9.34 -4.72 5.32
N LEU A 20 9.78 -5.25 6.45
CA LEU A 20 9.37 -4.86 7.79
C LEU A 20 10.60 -4.75 8.68
N THR A 21 10.64 -3.72 9.51
CA THR A 21 11.75 -3.48 10.43
C THR A 21 11.23 -3.34 11.85
N PRO A 22 11.09 -4.45 12.62
CA PRO A 22 10.82 -4.36 14.03
C PRO A 22 11.94 -3.62 14.76
N SER A 23 11.57 -2.84 15.76
CA SER A 23 12.50 -2.10 16.61
C SER A 23 12.11 -2.23 18.08
N TRP A 24 13.03 -1.94 18.96
CA TRP A 24 12.85 -2.05 20.41
C TRP A 24 13.83 -1.16 21.15
N THR A 25 13.57 -0.95 22.43
CA THR A 25 14.50 -0.24 23.31
C THR A 25 15.47 -1.23 23.92
N LEU A 26 16.77 -0.94 23.83
CA LEU A 26 17.81 -1.76 24.43
C LEU A 26 17.70 -1.73 25.97
N GLN A 27 17.78 -2.89 26.60
CA GLN A 27 17.84 -3.03 28.06
C GLN A 27 19.31 -3.06 28.52
N PRO A 28 19.68 -2.30 29.55
CA PRO A 28 21.09 -2.24 30.01
C PRO A 28 21.68 -3.59 30.39
N GLU A 29 20.87 -4.49 30.94
CA GLU A 29 21.33 -5.84 31.39
C GLU A 29 21.23 -6.90 30.29
N ALA A 30 20.75 -6.59 29.10
CA ALA A 30 20.70 -7.52 27.98
C ALA A 30 22.06 -7.58 27.26
N ASP A 31 22.53 -8.75 26.96
CA ASP A 31 23.74 -8.96 26.15
C ASP A 31 23.41 -8.93 24.66
N TYR A 32 22.25 -9.48 24.29
CA TYR A 32 21.76 -9.50 22.92
C TYR A 32 20.25 -9.80 22.88
N TYR A 33 19.70 -9.77 21.67
CA TYR A 33 18.29 -10.09 21.41
C TYR A 33 18.18 -11.24 20.43
N GLU A 34 17.04 -11.91 20.48
CA GLU A 34 16.67 -12.95 19.54
C GLU A 34 15.31 -12.65 18.96
N ILE A 35 15.18 -12.84 17.63
CA ILE A 35 13.91 -12.71 16.90
C ILE A 35 13.57 -14.05 16.26
N GLU A 36 12.34 -14.48 16.46
CA GLU A 36 11.74 -15.60 15.76
C GLU A 36 10.79 -15.07 14.69
N PHE A 37 11.07 -15.41 13.43
CA PHE A 37 10.34 -14.92 12.25
C PHE A 37 10.47 -15.94 11.13
N GLY A 38 9.32 -16.25 10.47
CA GLY A 38 9.31 -17.16 9.32
C GLY A 38 9.83 -18.57 9.63
N GLY A 39 9.68 -19.04 10.85
CA GLY A 39 10.22 -20.34 11.30
C GLY A 39 11.72 -20.34 11.57
N MET A 40 12.38 -19.19 11.52
CA MET A 40 13.81 -19.01 11.76
C MET A 40 14.04 -18.27 13.07
N LEU A 41 15.10 -18.66 13.80
CA LEU A 41 15.60 -17.91 14.96
C LEU A 41 16.82 -17.09 14.56
N TYR A 42 16.70 -15.78 14.69
CA TYR A 42 17.80 -14.82 14.50
C TYR A 42 18.33 -14.45 15.87
N SER A 43 19.60 -14.76 16.12
CA SER A 43 20.20 -14.59 17.44
C SER A 43 21.38 -13.60 17.40
N THR A 44 21.86 -13.26 18.60
CA THR A 44 23.03 -12.40 18.78
C THR A 44 22.86 -11.01 18.18
N ILE A 45 21.62 -10.49 18.20
CA ILE A 45 21.30 -9.15 17.72
C ILE A 45 21.63 -8.15 18.82
N ARG A 46 22.57 -7.25 18.55
CA ARG A 46 23.00 -6.21 19.51
C ARG A 46 22.47 -4.82 19.18
N ASP A 47 21.86 -4.68 18.01
CA ASP A 47 21.19 -3.46 17.60
C ASP A 47 19.77 -3.38 18.18
N SER A 48 19.12 -2.22 18.03
CA SER A 48 17.75 -1.97 18.47
C SER A 48 16.70 -2.18 17.37
N LEU A 49 17.11 -2.70 16.22
CA LEU A 49 16.24 -3.00 15.09
C LEU A 49 16.87 -4.06 14.20
N LEU A 50 16.02 -4.68 13.36
CA LEU A 50 16.47 -5.59 12.30
C LEU A 50 15.48 -5.54 11.13
N ARG A 51 15.99 -5.29 9.92
CA ARG A 51 15.20 -5.24 8.69
C ARG A 51 15.05 -6.62 8.06
N PHE A 52 13.82 -7.00 7.74
CA PHE A 52 13.46 -8.21 7.01
C PHE A 52 12.95 -7.81 5.62
N GLU A 53 13.56 -8.33 4.57
CA GLU A 53 13.30 -8.03 3.17
C GLU A 53 12.66 -9.23 2.44
N ASP A 54 12.37 -9.04 1.16
CA ASP A 54 11.79 -10.06 0.27
C ASP A 54 10.45 -10.63 0.77
N LEU A 55 9.67 -9.79 1.42
CA LEU A 55 8.32 -10.11 1.89
C LEU A 55 7.28 -9.88 0.80
N LYS A 56 6.07 -10.38 1.02
CA LYS A 56 4.92 -10.13 0.16
C LYS A 56 4.17 -8.89 0.62
N ALA A 57 3.62 -8.12 -0.33
CA ALA A 57 2.75 -6.99 -0.03
C ALA A 57 1.40 -7.45 0.56
N GLU A 58 0.73 -6.58 1.31
CA GLU A 58 -0.60 -6.83 1.91
C GLU A 58 -0.69 -8.17 2.65
N THR A 59 0.37 -8.54 3.36
CA THR A 59 0.48 -9.85 4.01
C THR A 59 0.76 -9.68 5.49
N ASP A 60 0.10 -10.48 6.32
CA ASP A 60 0.33 -10.50 7.77
C ASP A 60 1.57 -11.31 8.10
N TYR A 61 2.41 -10.75 8.97
CA TYR A 61 3.59 -11.39 9.51
C TYR A 61 3.61 -11.29 11.04
N THR A 62 4.11 -12.32 11.68
CA THR A 62 4.24 -12.38 13.15
C THR A 62 5.70 -12.44 13.55
N PHE A 63 6.08 -11.56 14.47
CA PHE A 63 7.41 -11.49 15.06
C PHE A 63 7.34 -11.84 16.53
N ARG A 64 8.35 -12.56 17.02
CA ARG A 64 8.58 -12.76 18.45
C ARG A 64 9.98 -12.26 18.77
N LEU A 65 10.11 -11.55 19.89
CA LEU A 65 11.35 -10.92 20.34
C LEU A 65 11.59 -11.22 21.81
N ARG A 66 12.83 -11.56 22.18
CA ARG A 66 13.25 -11.65 23.57
C ARG A 66 14.64 -11.08 23.78
N ALA A 67 14.90 -10.64 25.00
CA ALA A 67 16.22 -10.23 25.47
C ALA A 67 16.92 -11.40 26.13
N VAL A 68 18.25 -11.49 26.03
CA VAL A 68 19.06 -12.57 26.56
C VAL A 68 20.29 -12.03 27.29
N ASN A 69 20.62 -12.63 28.42
CA ASN A 69 21.89 -12.43 29.12
C ASN A 69 22.40 -13.75 29.72
N ALA A 70 23.48 -13.69 30.49
CA ALA A 70 24.08 -14.87 31.11
C ALA A 70 23.14 -15.62 32.06
N ASP A 71 22.16 -14.94 32.66
CA ASP A 71 21.19 -15.54 33.59
C ASP A 71 19.99 -16.19 32.87
N GLY A 72 19.83 -15.95 31.57
CA GLY A 72 18.75 -16.52 30.79
C GLY A 72 18.09 -15.52 29.83
N ALA A 73 16.89 -15.86 29.37
CA ALA A 73 16.13 -15.07 28.45
C ALA A 73 14.87 -14.49 29.10
N SER A 74 14.43 -13.33 28.62
CA SER A 74 13.12 -12.78 28.95
C SER A 74 11.99 -13.62 28.37
N PRO A 75 10.75 -13.44 28.83
CA PRO A 75 9.60 -13.91 28.05
C PRO A 75 9.60 -13.34 26.65
N TRP A 76 8.95 -14.04 25.72
CA TRP A 76 8.76 -13.56 24.36
C TRP A 76 7.72 -12.43 24.32
N ALA A 77 8.06 -11.35 23.64
CA ALA A 77 7.09 -10.41 23.09
C ALA A 77 6.61 -10.91 21.74
N GLU A 78 5.37 -10.64 21.38
CA GLU A 78 4.83 -10.99 20.07
C GLU A 78 4.17 -9.75 19.44
N ALA A 79 4.38 -9.56 18.15
CA ALA A 79 3.72 -8.53 17.37
C ALA A 79 3.30 -9.07 16.02
N LYS A 80 2.08 -8.74 15.60
CA LYS A 80 1.54 -9.04 14.29
C LYS A 80 1.42 -7.73 13.50
N VAL A 81 1.95 -7.72 12.28
CA VAL A 81 1.98 -6.54 11.41
C VAL A 81 1.72 -6.94 9.98
N GLN A 82 0.99 -6.11 9.25
CA GLN A 82 0.72 -6.29 7.82
C GLN A 82 1.62 -5.39 7.00
N THR A 83 2.24 -5.93 5.95
CA THR A 83 2.95 -5.14 4.95
C THR A 83 1.99 -4.24 4.19
N LEU A 84 2.50 -3.12 3.68
CA LEU A 84 1.72 -2.20 2.85
C LEU A 84 1.38 -2.83 1.49
N SER A 85 0.37 -2.26 0.82
CA SER A 85 0.12 -2.54 -0.59
C SER A 85 1.12 -1.80 -1.47
N ASN A 86 1.37 -2.35 -2.67
CA ASN A 86 2.00 -1.62 -3.74
C ASN A 86 1.02 -1.57 -4.92
N PRO A 87 0.28 -0.47 -5.10
CA PRO A 87 -0.75 -0.38 -6.14
C PRO A 87 -0.18 -0.49 -7.56
N LEU A 88 1.13 -0.32 -7.74
CA LEU A 88 1.78 -0.42 -9.06
C LEU A 88 2.32 -1.82 -9.38
N GLU A 89 2.29 -2.76 -8.44
CA GLU A 89 2.87 -4.11 -8.63
C GLU A 89 2.29 -4.84 -9.84
N PHE A 90 0.99 -4.73 -10.05
CA PHE A 90 0.28 -5.35 -11.16
C PHE A 90 -0.36 -4.31 -12.09
N ALA A 91 0.19 -3.10 -12.15
CA ALA A 91 -0.32 -2.05 -12.99
C ALA A 91 -0.25 -2.43 -14.47
N ILE A 92 -1.30 -2.12 -15.22
CA ILE A 92 -1.37 -2.41 -16.65
C ILE A 92 -0.69 -1.26 -17.40
N PRO A 93 0.37 -1.49 -18.16
CA PRO A 93 1.03 -0.44 -18.93
C PRO A 93 0.22 -0.06 -20.18
N GLY A 94 0.40 1.16 -20.65
CA GLY A 94 -0.17 1.61 -21.94
C GLY A 94 -1.68 1.81 -21.95
N ILE A 95 -2.31 1.99 -20.79
CA ILE A 95 -3.73 2.33 -20.69
C ILE A 95 -3.99 3.64 -21.47
N LYS A 96 -5.07 3.62 -22.25
CA LYS A 96 -5.59 4.82 -22.92
C LYS A 96 -6.95 5.15 -22.35
N ALA A 97 -7.25 6.44 -22.22
CA ALA A 97 -8.51 6.90 -21.71
C ALA A 97 -9.08 8.06 -22.54
N GLU A 98 -10.37 8.04 -22.72
CA GLU A 98 -11.15 9.13 -23.31
C GLU A 98 -12.32 9.46 -22.39
N ASN A 99 -12.74 10.71 -22.35
CA ASN A 99 -13.88 11.13 -21.56
C ASN A 99 -14.86 11.98 -22.39
N THR A 100 -16.07 12.13 -21.88
CA THR A 100 -17.11 12.92 -22.50
C THR A 100 -17.09 14.39 -22.06
N CYS A 101 -16.30 14.74 -21.05
CA CYS A 101 -16.14 16.11 -20.59
C CYS A 101 -14.87 16.75 -21.17
N LYS A 102 -14.81 18.07 -21.11
CA LYS A 102 -13.62 18.82 -21.48
C LYS A 102 -12.60 18.79 -20.39
N ASP A 103 -11.34 18.58 -20.75
CA ASP A 103 -10.22 18.61 -19.81
C ASP A 103 -9.71 20.04 -19.62
N GLN A 104 -9.16 20.29 -18.45
CA GLN A 104 -8.37 21.50 -18.20
C GLN A 104 -7.09 21.45 -19.06
N PRO A 105 -6.75 22.52 -19.78
CA PRO A 105 -5.50 22.55 -20.55
C PRO A 105 -4.27 22.18 -19.70
N GLY A 106 -3.46 21.26 -20.20
CA GLY A 106 -2.28 20.72 -19.50
C GLY A 106 -2.58 19.67 -18.44
N GLN A 107 -3.85 19.35 -18.20
CA GLN A 107 -4.29 18.35 -17.21
C GLN A 107 -5.27 17.35 -17.86
N GLY A 108 -4.91 16.84 -19.01
CA GLY A 108 -5.76 15.95 -19.81
C GLY A 108 -5.90 14.56 -19.18
N VAL A 109 -6.89 13.81 -19.66
CA VAL A 109 -7.29 12.50 -19.12
C VAL A 109 -6.15 11.47 -19.16
N ASN A 110 -5.15 11.63 -20.03
CA ASN A 110 -3.95 10.79 -20.04
C ASN A 110 -3.13 10.88 -18.76
N LYS A 111 -3.24 11.96 -18.00
CA LYS A 111 -2.61 12.12 -16.68
C LYS A 111 -3.23 11.23 -15.60
N PHE A 112 -4.40 10.69 -15.83
CA PHE A 112 -5.09 9.83 -14.88
C PHE A 112 -4.49 8.43 -14.80
N PHE A 113 -3.76 7.98 -15.83
CA PHE A 113 -3.18 6.65 -15.93
C PHE A 113 -1.68 6.63 -16.27
N ASP A 114 -0.96 7.71 -16.00
CA ASP A 114 0.48 7.80 -16.31
C ASP A 114 1.38 7.25 -15.20
N TYR A 115 0.78 6.80 -14.06
CA TYR A 115 1.48 6.32 -12.86
C TYR A 115 2.46 7.33 -12.25
N ASP A 116 2.22 8.62 -12.50
CA ASP A 116 2.97 9.74 -11.93
C ASP A 116 2.10 10.44 -10.90
N GLU A 117 2.41 10.22 -9.62
CA GLU A 117 1.65 10.81 -8.50
C GLU A 117 1.76 12.33 -8.44
N THR A 118 2.70 12.93 -9.18
CA THR A 118 2.87 14.39 -9.26
C THR A 118 2.03 15.02 -10.35
N SER A 119 1.50 14.24 -11.29
CA SER A 119 0.61 14.71 -12.35
C SER A 119 -0.85 14.71 -11.88
N ILE A 120 -1.67 15.48 -12.55
CA ILE A 120 -3.11 15.61 -12.26
C ILE A 120 -3.91 15.59 -13.57
N TRP A 121 -4.97 14.79 -13.61
CA TRP A 121 -6.09 15.01 -14.51
C TRP A 121 -7.13 15.89 -13.83
N HIS A 122 -7.64 16.87 -14.56
CA HIS A 122 -8.73 17.72 -14.08
C HIS A 122 -9.68 18.08 -15.21
N THR A 123 -10.97 18.10 -14.91
CA THR A 123 -11.98 18.65 -15.83
C THR A 123 -11.80 20.16 -15.99
N ASP A 124 -12.33 20.74 -17.08
CA ASP A 124 -12.25 22.16 -17.32
C ASP A 124 -12.76 22.99 -16.13
N TRP A 125 -11.99 23.99 -15.71
CA TRP A 125 -12.33 24.85 -14.57
C TRP A 125 -13.55 25.74 -14.82
N GLY A 126 -13.99 25.87 -16.08
CA GLY A 126 -15.22 26.54 -16.43
C GLY A 126 -16.50 25.86 -15.93
N GLY A 127 -16.38 24.64 -15.41
CA GLY A 127 -17.50 23.88 -14.85
C GLY A 127 -18.29 23.10 -15.90
N GLY A 128 -19.42 22.52 -15.46
CA GLY A 128 -20.33 21.77 -16.35
C GLY A 128 -19.87 20.39 -16.76
N ALA A 129 -18.85 19.85 -16.09
CA ALA A 129 -18.26 18.54 -16.43
C ALA A 129 -19.13 17.34 -16.03
N VAL A 130 -19.89 17.44 -14.95
CA VAL A 130 -20.65 16.32 -14.40
C VAL A 130 -22.12 16.35 -14.83
N PRO A 131 -22.71 15.18 -15.12
CA PRO A 131 -22.09 13.86 -15.17
C PRO A 131 -21.21 13.67 -16.40
N PHE A 132 -20.18 12.85 -16.29
CA PHE A 132 -19.34 12.46 -17.43
C PHE A 132 -19.10 10.96 -17.44
N THR A 133 -18.69 10.43 -18.58
CA THR A 133 -18.27 9.04 -18.74
C THR A 133 -16.82 9.02 -19.20
N MET A 134 -16.03 8.17 -18.59
CA MET A 134 -14.66 7.88 -19.00
C MET A 134 -14.59 6.45 -19.52
N GLU A 135 -14.10 6.27 -20.73
CA GLU A 135 -13.78 4.97 -21.29
C GLU A 135 -12.29 4.71 -21.14
N ILE A 136 -11.97 3.56 -20.57
CA ILE A 136 -10.61 3.16 -20.28
C ILE A 136 -10.28 1.91 -21.10
N ASP A 137 -9.31 2.03 -22.00
CA ASP A 137 -8.84 0.93 -22.83
C ASP A 137 -7.59 0.32 -22.21
N LEU A 138 -7.69 -0.94 -21.78
CA LEU A 138 -6.60 -1.67 -21.14
C LEU A 138 -5.63 -2.29 -22.14
N GLY A 139 -5.86 -2.13 -23.45
CA GLY A 139 -4.99 -2.66 -24.51
C GLY A 139 -5.11 -4.16 -24.77
N GLY A 140 -5.97 -4.86 -24.05
CA GLY A 140 -6.19 -6.28 -24.20
C GLY A 140 -7.13 -6.83 -23.12
N ILE A 141 -7.37 -8.13 -23.15
CA ILE A 141 -8.17 -8.81 -22.13
C ILE A 141 -7.30 -9.07 -20.91
N ASN A 142 -7.71 -8.52 -19.78
CA ASN A 142 -7.02 -8.63 -18.51
C ASN A 142 -7.97 -9.20 -17.46
N GLN A 143 -7.42 -10.01 -16.55
CA GLN A 143 -8.12 -10.38 -15.33
C GLN A 143 -7.95 -9.25 -14.31
N LEU A 144 -9.05 -8.56 -14.02
CA LEU A 144 -9.04 -7.41 -13.12
C LEU A 144 -9.35 -7.87 -11.69
N ASP A 145 -8.62 -7.32 -10.74
CA ASP A 145 -8.83 -7.55 -9.30
C ASP A 145 -9.25 -6.25 -8.61
N LYS A 146 -8.53 -5.16 -8.84
CA LYS A 146 -8.74 -3.90 -8.13
C LYS A 146 -8.62 -2.70 -9.05
N LEU A 147 -9.35 -1.65 -8.71
CA LEU A 147 -9.12 -0.29 -9.18
C LEU A 147 -8.58 0.54 -8.02
N HIS A 148 -7.38 1.09 -8.19
CA HIS A 148 -6.81 2.04 -7.24
C HIS A 148 -7.04 3.47 -7.74
N TYR A 149 -7.58 4.31 -6.89
CA TYR A 149 -7.81 5.72 -7.17
C TYR A 149 -7.06 6.59 -6.16
N LEU A 150 -6.19 7.45 -6.67
CA LEU A 150 -5.45 8.42 -5.88
C LEU A 150 -6.11 9.80 -5.99
N PRO A 151 -6.86 10.25 -4.99
CA PRO A 151 -7.43 11.60 -4.99
C PRO A 151 -6.34 12.66 -4.73
N ARG A 152 -6.68 13.93 -4.96
CA ARG A 152 -5.80 15.04 -4.57
C ARG A 152 -5.57 15.04 -3.06
N GLU A 153 -4.34 15.33 -2.64
CA GLU A 153 -3.96 15.36 -1.22
C GLU A 153 -4.70 16.45 -0.42
N ASP A 154 -5.02 17.57 -1.07
CA ASP A 154 -5.67 18.70 -0.41
C ASP A 154 -7.20 18.50 -0.20
N GLY A 155 -7.73 17.35 -0.57
CA GLY A 155 -9.17 17.05 -0.46
C GLY A 155 -10.06 18.01 -1.25
N GLY A 156 -9.48 18.72 -2.21
CA GLY A 156 -10.11 19.82 -2.92
C GLY A 156 -11.10 19.39 -4.00
N ASN A 157 -11.44 20.36 -4.82
CA ASN A 157 -12.34 20.19 -5.94
C ASN A 157 -11.87 19.09 -6.91
N GLY A 158 -12.82 18.38 -7.50
CA GLY A 158 -12.54 17.37 -8.51
C GLY A 158 -12.32 15.96 -7.98
N THR A 159 -12.46 15.74 -6.67
CA THR A 159 -12.47 14.38 -6.13
C THR A 159 -13.72 13.63 -6.59
N LEU A 160 -13.52 12.42 -7.13
CA LEU A 160 -14.64 11.55 -7.52
C LEU A 160 -15.34 11.02 -6.28
N LEU A 161 -16.58 11.44 -6.07
CA LEU A 161 -17.35 11.06 -4.88
C LEU A 161 -18.28 9.87 -5.16
N GLN A 162 -18.76 9.74 -6.39
CA GLN A 162 -19.73 8.73 -6.76
C GLN A 162 -19.63 8.41 -8.25
N GLY A 163 -19.79 7.14 -8.58
CA GLY A 163 -19.82 6.71 -9.98
C GLY A 163 -20.17 5.24 -10.11
N THR A 164 -20.38 4.80 -11.32
CA THR A 164 -20.60 3.41 -11.69
C THR A 164 -19.42 2.95 -12.54
N ILE A 165 -18.85 1.80 -12.20
CA ILE A 165 -17.82 1.15 -13.02
C ILE A 165 -18.47 0.00 -13.75
N SER A 166 -18.31 0.00 -15.09
CA SER A 166 -18.78 -1.09 -15.95
C SER A 166 -17.60 -1.61 -16.76
N TYR A 167 -17.63 -2.85 -17.16
CA TYR A 167 -16.56 -3.42 -17.99
C TYR A 167 -17.12 -4.26 -19.15
N SER A 168 -16.30 -4.39 -20.17
CA SER A 168 -16.63 -5.13 -21.40
C SER A 168 -15.35 -5.67 -22.03
N ALA A 169 -15.44 -6.82 -22.67
CA ALA A 169 -14.35 -7.41 -23.44
C ALA A 169 -14.28 -6.88 -24.89
N ASP A 170 -15.36 -6.32 -25.41
CA ASP A 170 -15.51 -5.96 -26.84
C ASP A 170 -16.09 -4.58 -27.08
N ARG A 171 -16.28 -3.76 -26.05
CA ARG A 171 -16.95 -2.45 -26.07
C ARG A 171 -18.45 -2.48 -26.41
N LYS A 172 -19.02 -3.64 -26.70
CA LYS A 172 -20.41 -3.79 -27.15
C LYS A 172 -21.36 -4.24 -26.07
N ALA A 173 -20.90 -5.17 -25.23
CA ALA A 173 -21.70 -5.78 -24.17
C ALA A 173 -21.09 -5.44 -22.82
N VAL A 174 -21.76 -4.64 -22.02
CA VAL A 174 -21.43 -4.42 -20.62
C VAL A 174 -21.77 -5.68 -19.85
N VAL A 175 -20.77 -6.31 -19.22
CA VAL A 175 -20.91 -7.61 -18.53
C VAL A 175 -21.41 -7.41 -17.12
N ASP A 176 -20.92 -6.38 -16.42
CA ASP A 176 -21.29 -6.09 -15.04
C ASP A 176 -21.01 -4.64 -14.71
N SER A 177 -21.50 -4.21 -13.56
CA SER A 177 -21.22 -2.87 -13.04
C SER A 177 -21.03 -2.91 -11.53
N ALA A 178 -20.06 -2.16 -11.05
CA ALA A 178 -19.81 -1.95 -9.64
C ALA A 178 -20.04 -0.48 -9.28
N PHE A 179 -20.54 -0.23 -8.10
CA PHE A 179 -20.72 1.13 -7.58
C PHE A 179 -19.46 1.56 -6.84
N LEU A 180 -18.91 2.71 -7.23
CA LEU A 180 -17.77 3.33 -6.56
C LEU A 180 -18.29 4.37 -5.57
N GLY A 181 -18.06 4.12 -4.29
CA GLY A 181 -18.29 5.08 -3.20
C GLY A 181 -16.96 5.51 -2.60
N VAL A 182 -16.81 6.81 -2.35
CA VAL A 182 -15.66 7.33 -1.61
C VAL A 182 -16.03 7.41 -0.13
N VAL A 183 -15.18 6.80 0.68
CA VAL A 183 -15.32 6.79 2.14
C VAL A 183 -14.55 7.99 2.73
#